data_727fc1d17af0b1a1631bce9e5c496e12
#
_entry.id   727fc1d17af0b1a1631bce9e5c496e12
#
_cell.length_a   1.000
_cell.length_b   1.000
_cell.length_c   1.000
_cell.angle_alpha   90.00
_cell.angle_beta   90.00
_cell.angle_gamma   90.00
#
_symmetry.space_group_name_H-M   'P 1'
#
loop_
_entity.id
_entity.type
_entity.pdbx_description
1 polymer ?
#
loop_
_entity_poly.entity_id
_entity_poly.type
_entity_poly.pdbx_seq_one_letter_code
_entity_poly.pdbx_strand_id
1 'polypeptide(L)'
;MAEADGPRLVLAGFGASSALQLTVEAQQMAVHIGRVVALGLPERLRALLARQGVTVTPLDDLFAGRPFAEGYAAVAQAVLARAEKDPPAMFISQGSPLLMNAITRFLVAEALRLELSLRVFPGVSPVDVIVAEVGVDVGRTGLMTISASGLLARKAALNPRAPLLLLELAGVRPEGASAEAYGPLVELLRGEYPESQPITLINMGGEGGITRATVALADFGELLPNIDASSCLYVDIRRKAEARKPTEEQD
;
A
#
# COMPACT_ATOMS: atom_id res chain seq x y z
N MET A 1 39.13 7.08 9.67
CA MET A 1 37.84 6.81 9.11
C MET A 1 37.48 5.40 9.56
N ALA A 2 36.57 5.27 10.53
CA ALA A 2 36.09 3.96 10.94
C ALA A 2 35.39 3.33 9.71
N GLU A 3 35.76 2.09 9.35
CA GLU A 3 35.02 1.26 8.42
C GLU A 3 33.55 1.26 8.90
N ALA A 4 32.66 1.80 8.07
CA ALA A 4 31.27 1.86 8.43
C ALA A 4 30.76 0.41 8.54
N ASP A 5 30.56 -0.05 9.78
CA ASP A 5 29.79 -1.27 10.02
C ASP A 5 28.55 -1.24 9.12
N GLY A 6 28.31 -2.33 8.39
CA GLY A 6 27.17 -2.44 7.48
C GLY A 6 25.84 -2.16 8.20
N PRO A 7 24.71 -2.09 7.50
CA PRO A 7 23.44 -1.77 8.13
C PRO A 7 23.08 -2.83 9.19
N ARG A 8 22.70 -2.39 10.39
CA ARG A 8 22.22 -3.29 11.45
C ARG A 8 20.77 -3.70 11.21
N LEU A 9 19.98 -2.81 10.60
CA LEU A 9 18.59 -3.05 10.23
C LEU A 9 18.40 -2.79 8.73
N VAL A 10 17.78 -3.74 8.06
CA VAL A 10 17.44 -3.66 6.64
C VAL A 10 15.93 -3.85 6.48
N LEU A 11 15.27 -2.92 5.79
CA LEU A 11 13.85 -2.99 5.47
C LEU A 11 13.66 -3.16 3.97
N ALA A 12 12.81 -4.09 3.54
CA ALA A 12 12.49 -4.30 2.14
C ALA A 12 11.02 -4.59 1.93
N GLY A 13 10.49 -4.21 0.76
CA GLY A 13 9.14 -4.56 0.33
C GLY A 13 9.18 -5.61 -0.77
N PHE A 14 8.29 -6.61 -0.70
CA PHE A 14 8.21 -7.62 -1.75
C PHE A 14 7.20 -7.27 -2.86
N GLY A 15 6.58 -6.09 -2.81
CA GLY A 15 5.63 -5.63 -3.81
C GLY A 15 4.17 -5.76 -3.40
N ALA A 16 3.30 -5.10 -4.16
CA ALA A 16 1.89 -4.92 -3.81
C ALA A 16 0.95 -5.94 -4.44
N SER A 17 1.27 -6.46 -5.64
CA SER A 17 0.34 -7.29 -6.42
C SER A 17 0.93 -8.63 -6.90
N SER A 18 2.22 -8.89 -6.68
CA SER A 18 2.86 -10.12 -7.15
C SER A 18 4.04 -10.51 -6.27
N ALA A 19 4.17 -11.80 -6.01
CA ALA A 19 5.34 -12.38 -5.34
C ALA A 19 6.68 -12.17 -6.10
N LEU A 20 6.63 -11.71 -7.35
CA LEU A 20 7.80 -11.44 -8.19
C LEU A 20 8.21 -9.96 -8.21
N GLN A 21 7.61 -9.13 -7.39
CA GLN A 21 7.92 -7.69 -7.32
C GLN A 21 9.00 -7.35 -6.27
N LEU A 22 9.61 -8.34 -5.65
CA LEU A 22 10.83 -8.11 -4.86
C LEU A 22 11.93 -7.65 -5.81
N THR A 23 12.52 -6.49 -5.54
CA THR A 23 13.60 -5.96 -6.39
C THR A 23 14.82 -6.87 -6.34
N VAL A 24 15.56 -6.95 -7.45
CA VAL A 24 16.81 -7.73 -7.51
C VAL A 24 17.80 -7.29 -6.43
N GLU A 25 17.88 -5.98 -6.17
CA GLU A 25 18.76 -5.44 -5.12
C GLU A 25 18.38 -5.94 -3.73
N ALA A 26 17.09 -5.94 -3.37
CA ALA A 26 16.61 -6.47 -2.09
C ALA A 26 16.83 -7.99 -2.00
N GLN A 27 16.60 -8.72 -3.09
CA GLN A 27 16.85 -10.16 -3.15
C GLN A 27 18.34 -10.49 -2.96
N GLN A 28 19.23 -9.76 -3.61
CA GLN A 28 20.70 -9.93 -3.46
C GLN A 28 21.14 -9.65 -2.02
N MET A 29 20.56 -8.64 -1.38
CA MET A 29 20.82 -8.36 0.03
C MET A 29 20.32 -9.50 0.93
N ALA A 30 19.13 -10.06 0.66
CA ALA A 30 18.63 -11.21 1.40
C ALA A 30 19.56 -12.43 1.27
N VAL A 31 20.06 -12.69 0.08
CA VAL A 31 21.06 -13.76 -0.18
C VAL A 31 22.37 -13.50 0.55
N HIS A 32 22.86 -12.26 0.51
CA HIS A 32 24.10 -11.87 1.21
C HIS A 32 23.98 -12.08 2.73
N ILE A 33 22.84 -11.73 3.32
CA ILE A 33 22.59 -11.92 4.76
C ILE A 33 22.31 -13.39 5.10
N GLY A 34 21.74 -14.16 4.17
CA GLY A 34 21.41 -15.59 4.33
C GLY A 34 20.18 -15.86 5.20
N ARG A 35 19.58 -14.85 5.81
CA ARG A 35 18.41 -14.98 6.70
C ARG A 35 17.57 -13.72 6.69
N VAL A 36 16.24 -13.88 6.73
CA VAL A 36 15.29 -12.77 6.79
C VAL A 36 14.15 -13.09 7.75
N VAL A 37 13.53 -12.06 8.30
CA VAL A 37 12.22 -12.15 8.96
C VAL A 37 11.17 -11.52 8.06
N ALA A 38 9.99 -12.09 8.00
CA ALA A 38 8.98 -11.65 7.05
C ALA A 38 7.57 -11.70 7.64
N LEU A 39 6.72 -10.79 7.15
CA LEU A 39 5.30 -10.77 7.45
C LEU A 39 4.49 -10.87 6.16
N GLY A 40 3.55 -11.83 6.11
CA GLY A 40 2.67 -12.02 4.96
C GLY A 40 3.41 -12.47 3.69
N LEU A 41 4.57 -13.13 3.82
CA LEU A 41 5.37 -13.51 2.67
C LEU A 41 4.70 -14.64 1.87
N PRO A 42 4.37 -14.44 0.57
CA PRO A 42 3.79 -15.48 -0.26
C PRO A 42 4.69 -16.71 -0.34
N GLU A 43 4.09 -17.90 -0.35
CA GLU A 43 4.82 -19.18 -0.38
C GLU A 43 5.76 -19.30 -1.58
N ARG A 44 5.33 -18.80 -2.76
CA ARG A 44 6.16 -18.76 -3.97
C ARG A 44 7.45 -17.98 -3.77
N LEU A 45 7.38 -16.84 -3.06
CA LEU A 45 8.57 -16.01 -2.78
C LEU A 45 9.43 -16.67 -1.69
N ARG A 46 8.81 -17.28 -0.68
CA ARG A 46 9.50 -18.05 0.35
C ARG A 46 10.32 -19.19 -0.28
N ALA A 47 9.70 -19.96 -1.17
CA ALA A 47 10.36 -21.02 -1.91
C ALA A 47 11.50 -20.52 -2.81
N LEU A 48 11.34 -19.34 -3.42
CA LEU A 48 12.39 -18.71 -4.22
C LEU A 48 13.61 -18.36 -3.37
N LEU A 49 13.40 -17.70 -2.23
CA LEU A 49 14.47 -17.33 -1.29
C LEU A 49 15.16 -18.57 -0.71
N ALA A 50 14.39 -19.58 -0.32
CA ALA A 50 14.94 -20.84 0.21
C ALA A 50 15.85 -21.57 -0.80
N ARG A 51 15.49 -21.58 -2.10
CA ARG A 51 16.36 -22.13 -3.17
C ARG A 51 17.67 -21.39 -3.32
N GLN A 52 17.74 -20.14 -2.87
CA GLN A 52 18.93 -19.31 -2.87
C GLN A 52 19.72 -19.37 -1.54
N GLY A 53 19.35 -20.29 -0.65
CA GLY A 53 20.00 -20.47 0.64
C GLY A 53 19.55 -19.50 1.73
N VAL A 54 18.48 -18.74 1.52
CA VAL A 54 17.97 -17.78 2.51
C VAL A 54 16.99 -18.47 3.47
N THR A 55 17.28 -18.40 4.75
CA THR A 55 16.35 -18.84 5.81
C THR A 55 15.32 -17.76 6.08
N VAL A 56 14.04 -18.09 5.90
CA VAL A 56 12.92 -17.17 6.18
C VAL A 56 12.26 -17.55 7.50
N THR A 57 12.20 -16.60 8.44
CA THR A 57 11.43 -16.73 9.68
C THR A 57 10.14 -15.95 9.54
N PRO A 58 8.95 -16.58 9.48
CA PRO A 58 7.69 -15.85 9.46
C PRO A 58 7.41 -15.23 10.84
N LEU A 59 6.76 -14.07 10.83
CA LEU A 59 6.31 -13.36 12.03
C LEU A 59 4.77 -13.31 12.13
N ASP A 60 4.06 -14.04 11.27
CA ASP A 60 2.61 -14.03 11.14
C ASP A 60 1.91 -14.46 12.44
N ASP A 61 2.46 -15.39 13.17
CA ASP A 61 1.92 -15.87 14.46
C ASP A 61 1.85 -14.76 15.53
N LEU A 62 2.64 -13.68 15.36
CA LEU A 62 2.59 -12.53 16.28
C LEU A 62 1.28 -11.73 16.16
N PHE A 63 0.50 -11.95 15.10
CA PHE A 63 -0.82 -11.37 14.92
C PHE A 63 -1.96 -12.27 15.46
N ALA A 64 -1.73 -13.55 15.65
CA ALA A 64 -2.77 -14.50 16.01
C ALA A 64 -3.50 -14.08 17.30
N GLY A 65 -4.80 -13.81 17.18
CA GLY A 65 -5.66 -13.46 18.31
C GLY A 65 -5.40 -12.08 18.95
N ARG A 66 -4.65 -11.21 18.31
CA ARG A 66 -4.30 -9.86 18.83
C ARG A 66 -4.94 -8.76 18.01
N PRO A 67 -5.29 -7.62 18.64
CA PRO A 67 -5.61 -6.40 17.91
C PRO A 67 -4.46 -5.98 17.01
N PHE A 68 -4.75 -5.38 15.85
CA PHE A 68 -3.74 -5.00 14.87
C PHE A 68 -2.58 -4.17 15.46
N ALA A 69 -2.90 -3.19 16.32
CA ALA A 69 -1.87 -2.34 16.94
C ALA A 69 -0.89 -3.13 17.81
N GLU A 70 -1.37 -4.13 18.55
CA GLU A 70 -0.54 -4.99 19.39
C GLU A 70 0.30 -5.95 18.54
N GLY A 71 -0.29 -6.52 17.48
CA GLY A 71 0.40 -7.35 16.50
C GLY A 71 1.54 -6.58 15.81
N TYR A 72 1.29 -5.35 15.38
CA TYR A 72 2.33 -4.49 14.78
C TYR A 72 3.47 -4.18 15.75
N ALA A 73 3.15 -3.88 17.02
CA ALA A 73 4.16 -3.63 18.04
C ALA A 73 5.00 -4.90 18.32
N ALA A 74 4.37 -6.07 18.40
CA ALA A 74 5.06 -7.34 18.64
C ALA A 74 6.03 -7.69 17.49
N VAL A 75 5.60 -7.51 16.23
CA VAL A 75 6.48 -7.71 15.06
C VAL A 75 7.65 -6.74 15.10
N ALA A 76 7.39 -5.45 15.34
CA ALA A 76 8.45 -4.44 15.38
C ALA A 76 9.48 -4.74 16.48
N GLN A 77 9.03 -5.13 17.67
CA GLN A 77 9.91 -5.53 18.77
C GLN A 77 10.75 -6.76 18.42
N ALA A 78 10.18 -7.77 17.77
CA ALA A 78 10.89 -8.96 17.34
C ALA A 78 11.99 -8.65 16.31
N VAL A 79 11.72 -7.71 15.39
CA VAL A 79 12.70 -7.24 14.40
C VAL A 79 13.84 -6.46 15.07
N LEU A 80 13.53 -5.52 15.97
CA LEU A 80 14.52 -4.73 16.70
C LEU A 80 15.42 -5.61 17.56
N ALA A 81 14.86 -6.55 18.31
CA ALA A 81 15.63 -7.48 19.13
C ALA A 81 16.64 -8.27 18.29
N ARG A 82 16.32 -8.59 17.03
CA ARG A 82 17.28 -9.23 16.12
C ARG A 82 18.36 -8.26 15.65
N ALA A 83 18.00 -7.02 15.31
CA ALA A 83 18.94 -6.00 14.89
C ALA A 83 19.97 -5.64 16.00
N GLU A 84 19.58 -5.79 17.26
CA GLU A 84 20.46 -5.58 18.39
C GLU A 84 21.37 -6.78 18.67
N LYS A 85 20.81 -8.01 18.67
CA LYS A 85 21.52 -9.22 19.10
C LYS A 85 22.36 -9.86 18.00
N ASP A 86 21.89 -9.84 16.78
CA ASP A 86 22.45 -10.60 15.65
C ASP A 86 22.27 -9.83 14.33
N PRO A 87 22.93 -8.67 14.19
CA PRO A 87 22.85 -7.87 12.95
C PRO A 87 23.61 -8.55 11.79
N PRO A 88 23.24 -8.24 10.54
CA PRO A 88 22.07 -7.43 10.17
C PRO A 88 20.76 -8.19 10.28
N ALA A 89 19.72 -7.53 10.78
CA ALA A 89 18.35 -8.05 10.69
C ALA A 89 17.67 -7.49 9.45
N MET A 90 17.20 -8.35 8.55
CA MET A 90 16.42 -7.95 7.38
C MET A 90 14.95 -8.30 7.57
N PHE A 91 14.09 -7.28 7.51
CA PHE A 91 12.64 -7.43 7.56
C PHE A 91 12.03 -7.19 6.18
N ILE A 92 11.20 -8.14 5.74
CA ILE A 92 10.52 -8.09 4.44
C ILE A 92 9.00 -8.08 4.68
N SER A 93 8.31 -7.10 4.08
CA SER A 93 6.85 -6.94 4.18
C SER A 93 6.21 -6.63 2.84
N GLN A 94 4.88 -6.68 2.78
CA GLN A 94 4.12 -6.36 1.57
C GLN A 94 4.29 -4.89 1.15
N GLY A 95 4.18 -4.63 -0.14
CA GLY A 95 4.21 -3.31 -0.75
C GLY A 95 5.60 -2.67 -0.76
N SER A 96 5.64 -1.36 -0.58
CA SER A 96 6.86 -0.58 -0.35
C SER A 96 7.01 -0.31 1.15
N PRO A 97 8.20 -0.41 1.73
CA PRO A 97 8.38 -0.33 3.19
C PRO A 97 7.86 0.95 3.82
N LEU A 98 7.96 2.07 3.12
CA LEU A 98 7.60 3.38 3.69
C LEU A 98 6.23 3.89 3.24
N LEU A 99 5.47 3.10 2.46
CA LEU A 99 4.13 3.47 2.06
C LEU A 99 3.08 2.69 2.86
N MET A 100 2.30 3.39 3.70
CA MET A 100 1.18 2.83 4.46
C MET A 100 1.55 1.63 5.34
N ASN A 101 2.81 1.53 5.78
CA ASN A 101 3.30 0.44 6.61
C ASN A 101 3.63 0.94 8.02
N ALA A 102 2.75 0.64 8.97
CA ALA A 102 2.89 1.09 10.37
C ALA A 102 4.11 0.46 11.05
N ILE A 103 4.43 -0.80 10.74
CA ILE A 103 5.56 -1.52 11.34
C ILE A 103 6.87 -0.86 10.92
N THR A 104 7.07 -0.67 9.63
CA THR A 104 8.34 -0.09 9.12
C THR A 104 8.49 1.36 9.52
N ARG A 105 7.40 2.13 9.61
CA ARG A 105 7.43 3.49 10.16
C ARG A 105 7.92 3.50 11.61
N PHE A 106 7.44 2.58 12.44
CA PHE A 106 7.91 2.43 13.81
C PHE A 106 9.39 1.99 13.85
N LEU A 107 9.78 1.01 13.03
CA LEU A 107 11.17 0.55 12.94
C LEU A 107 12.15 1.65 12.54
N VAL A 108 11.77 2.52 11.61
CA VAL A 108 12.57 3.68 11.21
C VAL A 108 12.75 4.66 12.39
N ALA A 109 11.66 4.97 13.10
CA ALA A 109 11.72 5.87 14.25
C ALA A 109 12.61 5.31 15.38
N GLU A 110 12.48 4.01 15.68
CA GLU A 110 13.28 3.35 16.70
C GLU A 110 14.75 3.19 16.29
N ALA A 111 15.02 2.89 15.02
CA ALA A 111 16.39 2.84 14.51
C ALA A 111 17.11 4.18 14.68
N LEU A 112 16.41 5.28 14.39
CA LEU A 112 16.95 6.64 14.64
C LEU A 112 17.20 6.90 16.13
N ARG A 113 16.24 6.52 17.00
CA ARG A 113 16.38 6.71 18.47
C ARG A 113 17.52 5.89 19.07
N LEU A 114 17.73 4.68 18.53
CA LEU A 114 18.77 3.74 19.00
C LEU A 114 20.10 3.90 18.25
N GLU A 115 20.20 4.89 17.36
CA GLU A 115 21.39 5.12 16.51
C GLU A 115 21.81 3.87 15.70
N LEU A 116 20.84 3.03 15.34
CA LEU A 116 21.09 1.86 14.50
C LEU A 116 21.27 2.27 13.04
N SER A 117 22.32 1.76 12.40
CA SER A 117 22.49 1.94 10.95
C SER A 117 21.36 1.22 10.19
N LEU A 118 20.57 1.99 9.41
CA LEU A 118 19.38 1.54 8.70
C LEU A 118 19.60 1.64 7.19
N ARG A 119 19.20 0.58 6.46
CA ARG A 119 19.05 0.61 5.00
C ARG A 119 17.63 0.21 4.61
N VAL A 120 17.02 0.99 3.71
CA VAL A 120 15.69 0.71 3.17
C VAL A 120 15.80 0.43 1.68
N PHE A 121 15.31 -0.73 1.26
CA PHE A 121 15.15 -1.09 -0.14
C PHE A 121 13.70 -0.81 -0.56
N PRO A 122 13.46 0.04 -1.57
CA PRO A 122 12.12 0.29 -2.07
C PRO A 122 11.54 -0.99 -2.66
N GLY A 123 10.23 -1.15 -2.56
CA GLY A 123 9.45 -2.18 -3.23
C GLY A 123 8.45 -1.54 -4.18
N VAL A 124 7.89 -2.31 -5.10
CA VAL A 124 6.78 -1.88 -5.95
C VAL A 124 5.58 -1.58 -5.05
N SER A 125 5.15 -0.33 -5.03
CA SER A 125 4.07 0.12 -4.16
C SER A 125 2.69 -0.07 -4.79
N PRO A 126 1.59 -0.05 -3.99
CA PRO A 126 0.24 0.05 -4.54
C PRO A 126 0.07 1.21 -5.51
N VAL A 127 0.74 2.34 -5.28
CA VAL A 127 0.67 3.52 -6.17
C VAL A 127 1.26 3.19 -7.54
N ASP A 128 2.45 2.55 -7.60
CA ASP A 128 3.08 2.17 -8.86
C ASP A 128 2.20 1.23 -9.67
N VAL A 129 1.61 0.24 -9.00
CA VAL A 129 0.71 -0.74 -9.63
C VAL A 129 -0.53 -0.05 -10.19
N ILE A 130 -1.19 0.81 -9.40
CA ILE A 130 -2.43 1.47 -9.80
C ILE A 130 -2.17 2.47 -10.92
N VAL A 131 -1.11 3.26 -10.84
CA VAL A 131 -0.73 4.22 -11.90
C VAL A 131 -0.50 3.51 -13.23
N ALA A 132 0.18 2.36 -13.22
CA ALA A 132 0.35 1.54 -14.43
C ALA A 132 -0.99 0.99 -14.94
N GLU A 133 -1.86 0.54 -14.03
CA GLU A 133 -3.14 -0.07 -14.34
C GLU A 133 -4.15 0.92 -14.93
N VAL A 134 -4.17 2.17 -14.44
CA VAL A 134 -5.07 3.22 -14.95
C VAL A 134 -4.46 4.00 -16.12
N GLY A 135 -3.17 3.81 -16.41
CA GLY A 135 -2.49 4.46 -17.54
C GLY A 135 -2.28 5.96 -17.37
N VAL A 136 -2.06 6.43 -16.13
CA VAL A 136 -1.90 7.87 -15.82
C VAL A 136 -0.42 8.22 -15.69
N ASP A 137 0.01 9.29 -16.36
CA ASP A 137 1.33 9.91 -16.16
C ASP A 137 1.25 10.94 -15.03
N VAL A 138 1.58 10.50 -13.82
CA VAL A 138 1.53 11.35 -12.62
C VAL A 138 2.54 12.50 -12.63
N GLY A 139 3.56 12.42 -13.47
CA GLY A 139 4.50 13.53 -13.68
C GLY A 139 3.84 14.73 -14.39
N ARG A 140 2.79 14.48 -15.18
CA ARG A 140 2.03 15.52 -15.91
C ARG A 140 0.80 16.00 -15.16
N THR A 141 0.09 15.08 -14.49
CA THR A 141 -1.20 15.39 -13.86
C THR A 141 -1.07 15.70 -12.37
N GLY A 142 0.03 15.30 -11.74
CA GLY A 142 0.09 15.11 -10.31
C GLY A 142 -0.70 13.87 -9.89
N LEU A 143 -0.71 13.58 -8.60
CA LEU A 143 -1.54 12.56 -7.96
C LEU A 143 -1.69 12.89 -6.48
N MET A 144 -2.91 13.02 -6.01
CA MET A 144 -3.18 13.08 -4.58
C MET A 144 -3.34 11.65 -4.05
N THR A 145 -2.48 11.23 -3.12
CA THR A 145 -2.55 9.91 -2.50
C THR A 145 -2.72 10.05 -1.00
N ILE A 146 -3.74 9.42 -0.44
CA ILE A 146 -4.04 9.45 0.99
C ILE A 146 -4.82 8.20 1.38
N SER A 147 -4.77 7.74 2.64
CA SER A 147 -5.71 6.71 3.10
C SER A 147 -7.11 7.28 3.23
N ALA A 148 -8.11 6.47 2.92
CA ALA A 148 -9.50 6.90 3.01
C ALA A 148 -9.87 7.34 4.45
N SER A 149 -9.44 6.60 5.46
CA SER A 149 -9.61 6.98 6.87
C SER A 149 -8.83 8.25 7.23
N GLY A 150 -7.62 8.42 6.70
CA GLY A 150 -6.80 9.63 6.92
C GLY A 150 -7.40 10.87 6.28
N LEU A 151 -8.04 10.73 5.12
CA LEU A 151 -8.77 11.82 4.46
C LEU A 151 -9.89 12.34 5.37
N LEU A 152 -10.71 11.43 5.91
CA LEU A 152 -11.81 11.78 6.81
C LEU A 152 -11.32 12.38 8.13
N ALA A 153 -10.32 11.76 8.76
CA ALA A 153 -9.80 12.21 10.05
C ALA A 153 -9.17 13.62 10.00
N ARG A 154 -8.45 13.92 8.90
CA ARG A 154 -7.75 15.20 8.72
C ARG A 154 -8.62 16.27 8.08
N LYS A 155 -9.80 15.92 7.55
CA LYS A 155 -10.62 16.80 6.72
C LYS A 155 -9.78 17.47 5.62
N ALA A 156 -8.90 16.68 5.00
CA ALA A 156 -7.97 17.21 4.00
C ALA A 156 -8.75 17.70 2.78
N ALA A 157 -8.40 18.89 2.29
CA ALA A 157 -9.00 19.43 1.09
C ALA A 157 -8.64 18.57 -0.14
N LEU A 158 -9.64 18.25 -0.94
CA LEU A 158 -9.44 17.57 -2.22
C LEU A 158 -9.06 18.59 -3.30
N ASN A 159 -8.26 18.13 -4.25
CA ASN A 159 -7.93 18.90 -5.45
C ASN A 159 -8.48 18.18 -6.69
N PRO A 160 -9.69 18.54 -7.18
CA PRO A 160 -10.28 17.86 -8.34
C PRO A 160 -9.57 18.13 -9.67
N ARG A 161 -8.47 18.92 -9.66
CA ARG A 161 -7.60 19.14 -10.82
C ARG A 161 -6.45 18.13 -10.92
N ALA A 162 -6.28 17.28 -9.90
CA ALA A 162 -5.36 16.15 -9.91
C ALA A 162 -6.13 14.87 -9.65
N PRO A 163 -5.71 13.72 -10.20
CA PRO A 163 -6.29 12.44 -9.84
C PRO A 163 -6.18 12.20 -8.33
N LEU A 164 -7.16 11.53 -7.77
CA LEU A 164 -7.19 11.12 -6.37
C LEU A 164 -7.06 9.60 -6.27
N LEU A 165 -6.15 9.14 -5.43
CA LEU A 165 -6.01 7.74 -5.06
C LEU A 165 -6.22 7.58 -3.55
N LEU A 166 -7.35 6.99 -3.18
CA LEU A 166 -7.65 6.62 -1.81
C LEU A 166 -7.17 5.18 -1.57
N LEU A 167 -6.18 5.05 -0.73
CA LEU A 167 -5.66 3.75 -0.27
C LEU A 167 -6.43 3.28 0.97
N GLU A 168 -6.36 1.97 1.26
CA GLU A 168 -6.97 1.36 2.44
C GLU A 168 -8.47 1.69 2.56
N LEU A 169 -9.22 1.54 1.46
CA LEU A 169 -10.62 1.90 1.42
C LEU A 169 -11.45 1.16 2.49
N ALA A 170 -11.15 -0.12 2.75
CA ALA A 170 -11.81 -0.90 3.79
C ALA A 170 -11.62 -0.31 5.21
N GLY A 171 -10.54 0.46 5.43
CA GLY A 171 -10.26 1.10 6.72
C GLY A 171 -11.26 2.20 7.13
N VAL A 172 -12.14 2.62 6.22
CA VAL A 172 -13.26 3.54 6.55
C VAL A 172 -14.32 2.84 7.39
N ARG A 173 -14.49 1.53 7.18
CA ARG A 173 -15.51 0.72 7.86
C ARG A 173 -14.84 -0.14 8.95
N PRO A 174 -15.01 0.21 10.24
CA PRO A 174 -14.57 -0.66 11.32
C PRO A 174 -15.20 -2.07 11.21
N GLU A 175 -14.51 -3.06 11.74
CA GLU A 175 -14.99 -4.43 11.75
C GLU A 175 -16.39 -4.50 12.41
N GLY A 176 -17.34 -5.16 11.74
CA GLY A 176 -18.74 -5.25 12.19
C GLY A 176 -19.62 -4.03 11.90
N ALA A 177 -19.09 -2.93 11.38
CA ALA A 177 -19.90 -1.77 11.00
C ALA A 177 -20.67 -2.01 9.70
N SER A 178 -21.81 -1.31 9.53
CA SER A 178 -22.62 -1.36 8.33
C SER A 178 -21.95 -0.63 7.14
N ALA A 179 -22.50 -0.83 5.95
CA ALA A 179 -22.07 -0.12 4.73
C ALA A 179 -22.26 1.41 4.83
N GLU A 180 -23.14 1.89 5.72
CA GLU A 180 -23.38 3.31 6.00
C GLU A 180 -22.13 4.04 6.49
N ALA A 181 -21.13 3.31 7.02
CA ALA A 181 -19.85 3.89 7.43
C ALA A 181 -19.12 4.62 6.28
N TYR A 182 -19.41 4.30 5.01
CA TYR A 182 -18.88 5.02 3.86
C TYR A 182 -19.58 6.35 3.57
N GLY A 183 -20.75 6.63 4.18
CA GLY A 183 -21.52 7.86 3.98
C GLY A 183 -20.67 9.13 4.05
N PRO A 184 -19.90 9.38 5.10
CA PRO A 184 -19.04 10.57 5.22
C PRO A 184 -18.00 10.71 4.10
N LEU A 185 -17.47 9.58 3.58
CA LEU A 185 -16.54 9.59 2.45
C LEU A 185 -17.26 10.00 1.16
N VAL A 186 -18.43 9.42 0.91
CA VAL A 186 -19.23 9.72 -0.30
C VAL A 186 -19.68 11.19 -0.28
N GLU A 187 -20.14 11.71 0.86
CA GLU A 187 -20.50 13.13 1.01
C GLU A 187 -19.33 14.07 0.74
N LEU A 188 -18.13 13.73 1.24
CA LEU A 188 -16.92 14.50 0.97
C LEU A 188 -16.56 14.51 -0.52
N LEU A 189 -16.67 13.37 -1.20
CA LEU A 189 -16.44 13.29 -2.64
C LEU A 189 -17.49 14.08 -3.43
N ARG A 190 -18.77 14.01 -3.07
CA ARG A 190 -19.86 14.78 -3.70
C ARG A 190 -19.68 16.29 -3.57
N GLY A 191 -19.02 16.74 -2.52
CA GLY A 191 -18.69 18.17 -2.36
C GLY A 191 -17.75 18.70 -3.43
N GLU A 192 -16.93 17.86 -4.04
CA GLU A 192 -15.88 18.27 -4.98
C GLU A 192 -16.09 17.72 -6.39
N TYR A 193 -16.79 16.61 -6.54
CA TYR A 193 -17.01 15.93 -7.81
C TYR A 193 -18.48 15.83 -8.15
N PRO A 194 -18.86 15.91 -9.45
CA PRO A 194 -20.25 15.72 -9.85
C PRO A 194 -20.68 14.24 -9.65
N GLU A 195 -21.98 14.02 -9.47
CA GLU A 195 -22.56 12.67 -9.33
C GLU A 195 -22.19 11.72 -10.49
N SER A 196 -22.00 12.26 -11.68
CA SER A 196 -21.59 11.51 -12.87
C SER A 196 -20.09 11.23 -12.96
N GLN A 197 -19.29 11.67 -11.96
CA GLN A 197 -17.85 11.43 -11.95
C GLN A 197 -17.57 9.93 -11.92
N PRO A 198 -16.82 9.39 -12.89
CA PRO A 198 -16.36 8.01 -12.81
C PRO A 198 -15.43 7.81 -11.60
N ILE A 199 -15.71 6.79 -10.83
CA ILE A 199 -14.86 6.31 -9.74
C ILE A 199 -14.54 4.85 -10.01
N THR A 200 -13.31 4.44 -9.75
CA THR A 200 -12.84 3.08 -10.04
C THR A 200 -12.35 2.41 -8.76
N LEU A 201 -13.02 1.37 -8.35
CA LEU A 201 -12.51 0.45 -7.33
C LEU A 201 -11.45 -0.44 -7.96
N ILE A 202 -10.31 -0.56 -7.29
CA ILE A 202 -9.19 -1.40 -7.72
C ILE A 202 -8.81 -2.29 -6.54
N ASN A 203 -8.90 -3.60 -6.72
CA ASN A 203 -8.48 -4.58 -5.74
C ASN A 203 -7.18 -5.24 -6.21
N MET A 204 -6.19 -5.26 -5.34
CA MET A 204 -4.88 -5.87 -5.59
C MET A 204 -4.81 -7.22 -4.86
N GLY A 205 -5.60 -8.17 -5.31
CA GLY A 205 -5.79 -9.47 -4.66
C GLY A 205 -4.66 -10.45 -4.93
N GLY A 206 -3.49 -10.28 -4.35
CA GLY A 206 -2.44 -11.29 -4.30
C GLY A 206 -2.26 -12.13 -5.58
N GLU A 207 -2.42 -13.45 -5.49
CA GLU A 207 -2.32 -14.37 -6.64
C GLU A 207 -3.52 -14.27 -7.61
N GLY A 208 -4.62 -13.66 -7.20
CA GLY A 208 -5.83 -13.45 -8.03
C GLY A 208 -5.70 -12.34 -9.08
N GLY A 209 -4.60 -11.61 -9.07
CA GLY A 209 -4.38 -10.48 -9.97
C GLY A 209 -5.11 -9.21 -9.53
N ILE A 210 -5.19 -8.25 -10.45
CA ILE A 210 -5.84 -6.95 -10.23
C ILE A 210 -7.24 -7.00 -10.83
N THR A 211 -8.25 -6.60 -10.04
CA THR A 211 -9.62 -6.42 -10.53
C THR A 211 -10.03 -4.96 -10.48
N ARG A 212 -10.90 -4.56 -11.42
CA ARG A 212 -11.40 -3.18 -11.52
C ARG A 212 -12.92 -3.18 -11.71
N ALA A 213 -13.58 -2.25 -11.02
CA ALA A 213 -14.98 -1.93 -11.24
C ALA A 213 -15.14 -0.40 -11.28
N THR A 214 -15.72 0.13 -12.36
CA THR A 214 -15.95 1.57 -12.53
C THR A 214 -17.44 1.85 -12.55
N VAL A 215 -17.87 2.79 -11.72
CA VAL A 215 -19.25 3.29 -11.64
C VAL A 215 -19.25 4.82 -11.59
N ALA A 216 -20.42 5.44 -11.74
CA ALA A 216 -20.56 6.85 -11.39
C ALA A 216 -20.53 7.05 -9.86
N LEU A 217 -20.13 8.21 -9.39
CA LEU A 217 -20.11 8.52 -7.95
C LEU A 217 -21.50 8.35 -7.31
N ALA A 218 -22.58 8.65 -8.05
CA ALA A 218 -23.96 8.41 -7.63
C ALA A 218 -24.20 6.95 -7.23
N ASP A 219 -23.53 6.03 -7.92
CA ASP A 219 -23.71 4.58 -7.81
C ASP A 219 -22.65 3.91 -6.94
N PHE A 220 -21.98 4.68 -6.05
CA PHE A 220 -20.95 4.16 -5.15
C PHE A 220 -21.38 2.89 -4.40
N GLY A 221 -22.67 2.79 -4.08
CA GLY A 221 -23.24 1.63 -3.39
C GLY A 221 -23.01 0.29 -4.09
N GLU A 222 -22.88 0.29 -5.42
CA GLU A 222 -22.62 -0.93 -6.21
C GLU A 222 -21.20 -1.49 -5.98
N LEU A 223 -20.26 -0.68 -5.49
CA LEU A 223 -18.91 -1.11 -5.19
C LEU A 223 -18.79 -1.82 -3.84
N LEU A 224 -19.72 -1.57 -2.91
CA LEU A 224 -19.64 -2.03 -1.51
C LEU A 224 -19.41 -3.54 -1.35
N PRO A 225 -20.08 -4.43 -2.13
CA PRO A 225 -19.86 -5.87 -1.99
C PRO A 225 -18.44 -6.33 -2.34
N ASN A 226 -17.71 -5.52 -3.10
CA ASN A 226 -16.38 -5.85 -3.61
C ASN A 226 -15.25 -5.15 -2.84
N ILE A 227 -15.57 -4.39 -1.78
CA ILE A 227 -14.55 -3.72 -0.96
C ILE A 227 -13.96 -4.70 0.04
N ASP A 228 -12.65 -4.91 -0.05
CA ASP A 228 -11.85 -5.74 0.85
C ASP A 228 -10.59 -5.00 1.33
N ALA A 229 -9.73 -5.69 2.08
CA ALA A 229 -8.50 -5.11 2.63
C ALA A 229 -7.48 -4.65 1.56
N SER A 230 -7.60 -5.14 0.32
CA SER A 230 -6.73 -4.76 -0.81
C SER A 230 -7.28 -3.60 -1.63
N SER A 231 -8.47 -3.10 -1.28
CA SER A 231 -9.23 -2.13 -2.07
C SER A 231 -8.66 -0.71 -1.99
N CYS A 232 -8.52 -0.11 -3.17
CA CYS A 232 -8.23 1.30 -3.38
C CYS A 232 -9.31 1.93 -4.26
N LEU A 233 -9.58 3.22 -4.09
CA LEU A 233 -10.49 3.96 -4.96
C LEU A 233 -9.70 5.00 -5.76
N TYR A 234 -9.79 4.92 -7.08
CA TYR A 234 -9.22 5.91 -7.99
C TYR A 234 -10.32 6.82 -8.53
N VAL A 235 -10.07 8.13 -8.49
CA VAL A 235 -10.93 9.14 -9.08
C VAL A 235 -10.08 9.98 -10.03
N ASP A 236 -10.43 9.98 -11.31
CA ASP A 236 -9.72 10.78 -12.31
C ASP A 236 -9.97 12.28 -12.13
N ILE A 237 -9.15 13.12 -12.77
CA ILE A 237 -9.37 14.56 -12.77
C ILE A 237 -10.82 14.87 -13.20
N ARG A 238 -11.39 15.90 -12.58
CA ARG A 238 -12.71 16.39 -12.96
C ARG A 238 -12.65 16.88 -14.41
N ARG A 239 -13.16 16.09 -15.36
CA ARG A 239 -13.34 16.55 -16.74
C ARG A 239 -14.43 17.61 -16.75
N LYS A 240 -14.15 18.79 -17.30
CA LYS A 240 -15.23 19.70 -17.70
C LYS A 240 -16.10 18.91 -18.66
N ALA A 241 -17.42 18.88 -18.40
CA ALA A 241 -18.34 18.28 -19.36
C ALA A 241 -18.01 18.83 -20.75
N GLU A 242 -17.52 17.98 -21.64
CA GLU A 242 -17.39 18.37 -23.04
C GLU A 242 -18.79 18.69 -23.52
N ALA A 243 -19.04 19.96 -23.85
CA ALA A 243 -20.26 20.33 -24.51
C ALA A 243 -20.35 19.45 -25.77
N ARG A 244 -21.36 18.57 -25.83
CA ARG A 244 -21.66 17.79 -27.03
C ARG A 244 -21.70 18.80 -28.19
N LYS A 245 -20.71 18.74 -29.08
CA LYS A 245 -20.84 19.44 -30.37
C LYS A 245 -22.07 18.85 -31.05
N PRO A 246 -22.99 19.67 -31.52
CA PRO A 246 -24.10 19.17 -32.35
C PRO A 246 -23.46 18.44 -33.53
N THR A 247 -23.91 17.24 -33.78
CA THR A 247 -23.62 16.52 -35.03
C THR A 247 -24.14 17.39 -36.15
N GLU A 248 -23.27 17.99 -36.95
CA GLU A 248 -23.69 18.60 -38.22
C GLU A 248 -24.22 17.45 -39.07
N GLU A 249 -25.55 17.43 -39.25
CA GLU A 249 -26.19 16.65 -40.29
C GLU A 249 -25.65 17.18 -41.62
N GLN A 250 -24.89 16.34 -42.29
CA GLN A 250 -24.54 16.59 -43.70
C GLN A 250 -25.76 16.16 -44.55
N ASP A 251 -26.41 17.15 -45.13
CA ASP A 251 -27.34 16.98 -46.27
C ASP A 251 -26.60 16.50 -47.54
#